data_1435d641eedecd7e85d365133dd79870
#
_entry.id   1435d641eedecd7e85d365133dd79870
#
_cell.length_a   1.000
_cell.length_b   1.000
_cell.length_c   1.000
_cell.angle_alpha   90.00
_cell.angle_beta   90.00
_cell.angle_gamma   90.00
#
_symmetry.space_group_name_H-M   'P 1'
#
loop_
_entity.id
_entity.type
_entity.pdbx_description
1 polymer ?
#
loop_
_entity_poly.entity_id
_entity_poly.type
_entity_poly.pdbx_seq_one_letter_code
_entity_poly.pdbx_strand_id
1 'polypeptide(L)'
;IAQDLGMSVTLGVWISNDLVANEYEINRAIDIANRERNIDLVIVGNEALYRGDVTLAQLTEYVDRVRDAVKVRVTTAEPWHIWMKYPELADHVKVIAAHVLVYWEKEPSEYAVQGTIDRAKQVRAQFPKKRVLLAEVGWPSHGRAQGQAEATSAEQATYLRTLLPKLNSAGYEYFVIEAFDQPWKTSDEGDVGAYWGVYNE
;
A
#
# COMPACT_ATOMS: atom_id res chain seq x y z
N ILE A 1 -8.97 -17.62 -11.27
CA ILE A 1 -7.66 -17.33 -11.90
C ILE A 1 -6.54 -17.37 -10.85
N ALA A 2 -6.51 -16.47 -9.83
CA ALA A 2 -5.43 -16.46 -8.84
C ALA A 2 -5.32 -17.80 -8.10
N GLN A 3 -6.44 -18.37 -7.68
CA GLN A 3 -6.49 -19.68 -7.03
C GLN A 3 -5.97 -20.81 -7.93
N ASP A 4 -6.32 -20.79 -9.22
CA ASP A 4 -5.88 -21.81 -10.19
C ASP A 4 -4.36 -21.72 -10.45
N LEU A 5 -3.78 -20.54 -10.22
CA LEU A 5 -2.34 -20.29 -10.30
C LEU A 5 -1.62 -20.52 -8.97
N GLY A 6 -2.30 -20.96 -7.92
CA GLY A 6 -1.72 -21.15 -6.59
C GLY A 6 -1.29 -19.85 -5.90
N MET A 7 -1.86 -18.71 -6.31
CA MET A 7 -1.52 -17.40 -5.75
C MET A 7 -2.43 -17.07 -4.56
N SER A 8 -1.87 -16.51 -3.50
CA SER A 8 -2.65 -15.85 -2.46
C SER A 8 -3.03 -14.43 -2.90
N VAL A 9 -4.11 -13.93 -2.34
CA VAL A 9 -4.68 -12.62 -2.67
C VAL A 9 -4.80 -11.77 -1.41
N THR A 10 -4.31 -10.55 -1.48
CA THR A 10 -4.68 -9.48 -0.55
C THR A 10 -5.86 -8.72 -1.15
N LEU A 11 -6.99 -8.77 -0.47
CA LEU A 11 -8.23 -8.15 -0.93
C LEU A 11 -8.30 -6.70 -0.45
N GLY A 12 -8.40 -5.75 -1.37
CA GLY A 12 -8.63 -4.34 -1.06
C GLY A 12 -10.12 -4.01 -0.95
N VAL A 13 -10.46 -3.14 0.00
CA VAL A 13 -11.79 -2.55 0.18
C VAL A 13 -11.65 -1.05 0.01
N TRP A 14 -12.23 -0.49 -1.03
CA TRP A 14 -12.16 0.95 -1.26
C TRP A 14 -13.06 1.69 -0.26
N ILE A 15 -12.47 2.57 0.52
CA ILE A 15 -13.17 3.45 1.46
C ILE A 15 -13.02 4.89 0.98
N SER A 16 -14.14 5.58 0.87
CA SER A 16 -14.24 6.97 0.43
C SER A 16 -15.17 7.77 1.35
N ASN A 17 -15.47 9.00 0.97
CA ASN A 17 -16.48 9.83 1.65
C ASN A 17 -17.94 9.46 1.32
N ASP A 18 -18.17 8.51 0.40
CA ASP A 18 -19.48 7.94 0.10
C ASP A 18 -19.78 6.78 1.07
N LEU A 19 -20.54 7.08 2.13
CA LEU A 19 -20.86 6.10 3.17
C LEU A 19 -21.70 4.92 2.64
N VAL A 20 -22.51 5.12 1.59
CA VAL A 20 -23.33 4.05 1.01
C VAL A 20 -22.44 3.10 0.20
N ALA A 21 -21.52 3.65 -0.57
CA ALA A 21 -20.54 2.85 -1.30
C ALA A 21 -19.64 2.06 -0.33
N ASN A 22 -19.20 2.68 0.78
CA ASN A 22 -18.40 1.99 1.80
C ASN A 22 -19.12 0.77 2.38
N GLU A 23 -20.41 0.90 2.69
CA GLU A 23 -21.21 -0.22 3.20
C GLU A 23 -21.29 -1.38 2.20
N TYR A 24 -21.48 -1.07 0.92
CA TYR A 24 -21.50 -2.07 -0.14
C TYR A 24 -20.14 -2.79 -0.27
N GLU A 25 -19.05 -2.03 -0.34
CA GLU A 25 -17.69 -2.54 -0.47
C GLU A 25 -17.30 -3.44 0.71
N ILE A 26 -17.60 -3.02 1.94
CA ILE A 26 -17.32 -3.79 3.16
C ILE A 26 -18.09 -5.11 3.17
N ASN A 27 -19.41 -5.09 2.93
CA ASN A 27 -20.20 -6.30 2.92
C ASN A 27 -19.75 -7.27 1.82
N ARG A 28 -19.41 -6.75 0.64
CA ARG A 28 -18.88 -7.53 -0.47
C ARG A 28 -17.54 -8.18 -0.14
N ALA A 29 -16.64 -7.45 0.51
CA ALA A 29 -15.34 -7.97 0.92
C ALA A 29 -15.45 -9.06 1.99
N ILE A 30 -16.36 -8.91 2.95
CA ILE A 30 -16.65 -9.93 3.96
C ILE A 30 -17.13 -11.23 3.28
N ASP A 31 -18.07 -11.14 2.34
CA ASP A 31 -18.58 -12.28 1.59
C ASP A 31 -17.45 -13.00 0.81
N ILE A 32 -16.61 -12.23 0.10
CA ILE A 32 -15.50 -12.79 -0.66
C ILE A 32 -14.47 -13.44 0.27
N ALA A 33 -14.04 -12.75 1.34
CA ALA A 33 -13.04 -13.27 2.27
C ALA A 33 -13.48 -14.54 3.00
N ASN A 34 -14.79 -14.72 3.23
CA ASN A 34 -15.33 -15.93 3.84
C ASN A 34 -15.51 -17.07 2.85
N ARG A 35 -15.68 -16.78 1.56
CA ARG A 35 -15.92 -17.81 0.52
C ARG A 35 -14.63 -18.29 -0.12
N GLU A 36 -13.70 -17.38 -0.43
CA GLU A 36 -12.49 -17.69 -1.18
C GLU A 36 -11.35 -18.13 -0.24
N ARG A 37 -10.71 -19.26 -0.55
CA ARG A 37 -9.70 -19.87 0.33
C ARG A 37 -8.30 -19.27 0.17
N ASN A 38 -8.06 -18.54 -0.90
CA ASN A 38 -6.77 -17.95 -1.22
C ASN A 38 -6.65 -16.46 -0.81
N ILE A 39 -7.63 -15.94 -0.05
CA ILE A 39 -7.50 -14.65 0.60
C ILE A 39 -6.73 -14.83 1.91
N ASP A 40 -5.63 -14.10 2.10
CA ASP A 40 -4.80 -14.17 3.30
C ASP A 40 -4.77 -12.87 4.11
N LEU A 41 -5.17 -11.77 3.49
CA LEU A 41 -5.24 -10.44 4.09
C LEU A 41 -6.38 -9.63 3.45
N VAL A 42 -7.09 -8.85 4.26
CA VAL A 42 -8.02 -7.82 3.79
C VAL A 42 -7.47 -6.44 4.20
N ILE A 43 -7.38 -5.52 3.26
CA ILE A 43 -7.01 -4.12 3.47
C ILE A 43 -8.26 -3.27 3.36
N VAL A 44 -8.72 -2.71 4.47
CA VAL A 44 -9.92 -1.84 4.55
C VAL A 44 -9.48 -0.39 4.49
N GLY A 45 -9.69 0.24 3.36
CA GLY A 45 -9.22 1.59 3.05
C GLY A 45 -7.79 1.62 2.53
N ASN A 46 -7.61 2.39 1.47
CA ASN A 46 -6.34 2.73 0.84
C ASN A 46 -6.14 4.23 0.94
N GLU A 47 -5.26 4.67 1.83
CA GLU A 47 -4.98 6.10 2.10
C GLU A 47 -6.22 6.92 2.50
N ALA A 48 -7.22 6.28 3.11
CA ALA A 48 -8.49 6.92 3.42
C ALA A 48 -8.36 8.05 4.47
N LEU A 49 -7.45 7.91 5.43
CA LEU A 49 -7.10 8.99 6.36
C LEU A 49 -6.24 10.05 5.69
N TYR A 50 -5.29 9.65 4.86
CA TYR A 50 -4.42 10.59 4.14
C TYR A 50 -5.22 11.48 3.20
N ARG A 51 -6.17 10.92 2.45
CA ARG A 51 -7.07 11.68 1.58
C ARG A 51 -8.11 12.51 2.35
N GLY A 52 -8.31 12.24 3.64
CA GLY A 52 -9.33 12.90 4.45
C GLY A 52 -10.77 12.46 4.13
N ASP A 53 -10.95 11.30 3.52
CA ASP A 53 -12.26 10.76 3.16
C ASP A 53 -13.07 10.35 4.38
N VAL A 54 -12.39 9.86 5.40
CA VAL A 54 -12.97 9.41 6.67
C VAL A 54 -12.16 9.89 7.86
N THR A 55 -12.79 9.95 9.01
CA THR A 55 -12.12 10.18 10.30
C THR A 55 -11.44 8.90 10.79
N LEU A 56 -10.50 9.04 11.73
CA LEU A 56 -9.87 7.89 12.38
C LEU A 56 -10.91 6.96 13.01
N ALA A 57 -11.92 7.52 13.71
CA ALA A 57 -12.96 6.73 14.34
C ALA A 57 -13.80 5.93 13.33
N GLN A 58 -14.14 6.52 12.18
CA GLN A 58 -14.85 5.81 11.12
C GLN A 58 -14.00 4.68 10.50
N LEU A 59 -12.72 4.96 10.21
CA LEU A 59 -11.84 3.94 9.64
C LEU A 59 -11.64 2.76 10.60
N THR A 60 -11.39 3.03 11.88
CA THR A 60 -11.22 1.98 12.89
C THR A 60 -12.49 1.16 13.08
N GLU A 61 -13.67 1.77 13.05
CA GLU A 61 -14.96 1.07 13.07
C GLU A 61 -15.11 0.12 11.87
N TYR A 62 -14.77 0.57 10.66
CA TYR A 62 -14.81 -0.29 9.47
C TYR A 62 -13.81 -1.45 9.55
N VAL A 63 -12.59 -1.19 10.00
CA VAL A 63 -11.55 -2.22 10.20
C VAL A 63 -12.01 -3.25 11.23
N ASP A 64 -12.53 -2.81 12.38
CA ASP A 64 -12.99 -3.70 13.45
C ASP A 64 -14.16 -4.56 12.97
N ARG A 65 -15.13 -3.98 12.27
CA ARG A 65 -16.29 -4.70 11.72
C ARG A 65 -15.86 -5.81 10.75
N VAL A 66 -14.95 -5.51 9.83
CA VAL A 66 -14.44 -6.53 8.91
C VAL A 66 -13.67 -7.60 9.67
N ARG A 67 -12.77 -7.20 10.60
CA ARG A 67 -11.97 -8.13 11.41
C ARG A 67 -12.84 -9.11 12.19
N ASP A 68 -13.95 -8.64 12.74
CA ASP A 68 -14.84 -9.46 13.55
C ASP A 68 -15.71 -10.41 12.69
N ALA A 69 -15.84 -10.12 11.39
CA ALA A 69 -16.65 -10.89 10.44
C ALA A 69 -15.86 -11.92 9.61
N VAL A 70 -14.50 -11.85 9.59
CA VAL A 70 -13.69 -12.75 8.76
C VAL A 70 -12.64 -13.49 9.59
N LYS A 71 -12.10 -14.60 9.03
CA LYS A 71 -11.06 -15.40 9.70
C LYS A 71 -9.64 -15.02 9.32
N VAL A 72 -9.51 -14.28 8.23
CA VAL A 72 -8.21 -13.82 7.70
C VAL A 72 -7.74 -12.55 8.42
N ARG A 73 -6.48 -12.18 8.23
CA ARG A 73 -5.95 -10.95 8.80
C ARG A 73 -6.62 -9.74 8.16
N VAL A 74 -6.84 -8.69 8.95
CA VAL A 74 -7.41 -7.42 8.48
C VAL A 74 -6.48 -6.28 8.89
N THR A 75 -6.33 -5.31 8.00
CA THR A 75 -5.59 -4.07 8.20
C THR A 75 -6.19 -2.94 7.37
N THR A 76 -5.60 -1.77 7.44
CA THR A 76 -5.77 -0.65 6.50
C THR A 76 -4.41 -0.29 5.92
N ALA A 77 -4.37 0.34 4.75
CA ALA A 77 -3.13 0.79 4.13
C ALA A 77 -3.08 2.32 4.09
N GLU A 78 -1.98 2.87 4.63
CA GLU A 78 -1.76 4.31 4.71
C GLU A 78 -0.29 4.63 4.43
N PRO A 79 0.04 5.85 3.97
CA PRO A 79 1.42 6.31 3.89
C PRO A 79 2.13 6.17 5.24
N TRP A 80 3.42 5.84 5.21
CA TRP A 80 4.20 5.58 6.42
C TRP A 80 4.09 6.68 7.48
N HIS A 81 4.03 7.95 7.07
CA HIS A 81 3.92 9.10 7.99
C HIS A 81 2.53 9.22 8.64
N ILE A 82 1.48 8.70 8.02
CA ILE A 82 0.13 8.62 8.60
C ILE A 82 0.11 7.61 9.74
N TRP A 83 0.76 6.45 9.59
CA TRP A 83 0.96 5.51 10.69
C TRP A 83 1.71 6.14 11.86
N MET A 84 2.69 7.00 11.59
CA MET A 84 3.43 7.73 12.64
C MET A 84 2.56 8.79 13.31
N LYS A 85 1.64 9.43 12.56
CA LYS A 85 0.74 10.47 13.05
C LYS A 85 -0.41 9.91 13.90
N TYR A 86 -0.90 8.72 13.56
CA TYR A 86 -2.03 8.06 14.23
C TYR A 86 -1.60 6.67 14.76
N PRO A 87 -0.69 6.60 15.74
CA PRO A 87 -0.16 5.33 16.22
C PRO A 87 -1.23 4.42 16.84
N GLU A 88 -2.31 4.99 17.36
CA GLU A 88 -3.47 4.27 17.89
C GLU A 88 -4.19 3.40 16.87
N LEU A 89 -4.06 3.71 15.57
CA LEU A 89 -4.58 2.86 14.50
C LEU A 89 -4.01 1.43 14.56
N ALA A 90 -2.80 1.28 15.09
CA ALA A 90 -2.15 -0.01 15.25
C ALA A 90 -2.86 -0.94 16.27
N ASP A 91 -3.68 -0.40 17.17
CA ASP A 91 -4.43 -1.22 18.14
C ASP A 91 -5.53 -2.05 17.47
N HIS A 92 -6.02 -1.59 16.32
CA HIS A 92 -7.09 -2.23 15.56
C HIS A 92 -6.60 -3.31 14.57
N VAL A 93 -5.29 -3.36 14.28
CA VAL A 93 -4.71 -4.24 13.26
C VAL A 93 -3.61 -5.14 13.80
N LYS A 94 -3.33 -6.25 13.12
CA LYS A 94 -2.20 -7.14 13.41
C LYS A 94 -1.00 -6.91 12.48
N VAL A 95 -1.22 -6.26 11.36
CA VAL A 95 -0.23 -5.92 10.34
C VAL A 95 -0.27 -4.44 10.10
N ILE A 96 0.87 -3.77 10.09
CA ILE A 96 1.00 -2.39 9.65
C ILE A 96 1.24 -2.42 8.14
N ALA A 97 0.27 -2.01 7.34
CA ALA A 97 0.41 -1.93 5.89
C ALA A 97 0.75 -0.48 5.51
N ALA A 98 2.03 -0.22 5.30
CA ALA A 98 2.55 1.11 5.05
C ALA A 98 2.94 1.31 3.58
N HIS A 99 2.50 2.40 2.97
CA HIS A 99 3.01 2.87 1.69
C HIS A 99 4.31 3.64 1.90
N VAL A 100 5.34 3.28 1.16
CA VAL A 100 6.65 3.94 1.20
C VAL A 100 7.06 4.29 -0.22
N LEU A 101 6.53 5.38 -0.72
CA LEU A 101 6.72 5.90 -2.06
C LEU A 101 7.58 7.17 -2.01
N VAL A 102 8.88 6.99 -1.81
CA VAL A 102 9.85 8.09 -1.63
C VAL A 102 10.00 9.00 -2.85
N TYR A 103 9.50 8.59 -4.02
CA TYR A 103 9.40 9.45 -5.19
C TYR A 103 8.68 10.77 -4.87
N TRP A 104 7.61 10.69 -4.08
CA TRP A 104 6.83 11.87 -3.69
C TRP A 104 7.53 12.78 -2.67
N GLU A 105 8.63 12.30 -2.06
CA GLU A 105 9.48 13.11 -1.18
C GLU A 105 10.42 14.04 -1.98
N LYS A 106 10.48 13.88 -3.32
CA LYS A 106 11.19 14.74 -4.27
C LYS A 106 12.71 14.74 -4.14
N GLU A 107 13.24 13.73 -3.45
CA GLU A 107 14.68 13.53 -3.30
C GLU A 107 15.29 12.90 -4.56
N PRO A 108 16.60 13.08 -4.81
CA PRO A 108 17.29 12.40 -5.91
C PRO A 108 17.12 10.88 -5.83
N SER A 109 16.97 10.23 -6.99
CA SER A 109 16.78 8.78 -7.11
C SER A 109 17.89 7.96 -6.45
N GLU A 110 19.12 8.49 -6.42
CA GLU A 110 20.26 7.85 -5.75
C GLU A 110 20.06 7.63 -4.24
N TYR A 111 19.23 8.44 -3.58
CA TYR A 111 18.88 8.30 -2.16
C TYR A 111 17.61 7.49 -1.94
N ALA A 112 16.83 7.22 -2.99
CA ALA A 112 15.51 6.61 -2.89
C ALA A 112 15.53 5.24 -2.19
N VAL A 113 16.49 4.38 -2.51
CA VAL A 113 16.64 3.06 -1.88
C VAL A 113 16.89 3.19 -0.39
N GLN A 114 17.81 4.06 0.01
CA GLN A 114 18.11 4.28 1.43
C GLN A 114 16.93 4.94 2.15
N GLY A 115 16.28 5.90 1.51
CA GLY A 115 15.07 6.55 2.00
C GLY A 115 13.96 5.53 2.32
N THR A 116 13.66 4.62 1.38
CA THR A 116 12.67 3.56 1.60
C THR A 116 13.03 2.68 2.79
N ILE A 117 14.30 2.24 2.89
CA ILE A 117 14.76 1.41 4.00
C ILE A 117 14.63 2.15 5.34
N ASP A 118 14.96 3.43 5.37
CA ASP A 118 14.91 4.22 6.61
C ASP A 118 13.47 4.46 7.07
N ARG A 119 12.52 4.72 6.14
CA ARG A 119 11.09 4.81 6.46
C ARG A 119 10.55 3.47 6.97
N ALA A 120 10.90 2.37 6.29
CA ALA A 120 10.54 1.02 6.75
C ALA A 120 11.05 0.70 8.15
N LYS A 121 12.29 1.07 8.47
CA LYS A 121 12.87 0.93 9.82
C LYS A 121 12.16 1.79 10.86
N GLN A 122 11.80 3.04 10.52
CA GLN A 122 11.05 3.92 11.42
C GLN A 122 9.70 3.31 11.78
N VAL A 123 8.93 2.82 10.78
CA VAL A 123 7.66 2.14 11.02
C VAL A 123 7.85 0.90 11.90
N ARG A 124 8.85 0.05 11.61
CA ARG A 124 9.14 -1.14 12.42
C ARG A 124 9.53 -0.80 13.85
N ALA A 125 10.29 0.25 14.06
CA ALA A 125 10.70 0.72 15.39
C ALA A 125 9.52 1.26 16.21
N GLN A 126 8.60 1.97 15.56
CA GLN A 126 7.38 2.47 16.20
C GLN A 126 6.45 1.34 16.63
N PHE A 127 6.38 0.27 15.84
CA PHE A 127 5.45 -0.85 16.05
C PHE A 127 6.18 -2.19 16.24
N PRO A 128 7.04 -2.35 17.28
CA PRO A 128 7.95 -3.50 17.39
C PRO A 128 7.24 -4.85 17.60
N LYS A 129 5.96 -4.84 17.99
CA LYS A 129 5.14 -6.04 18.20
C LYS A 129 4.25 -6.38 17.00
N LYS A 130 4.29 -5.57 15.94
CA LYS A 130 3.46 -5.77 14.74
C LYS A 130 4.32 -6.24 13.56
N ARG A 131 3.70 -7.01 12.66
CA ARG A 131 4.28 -7.26 11.35
C ARG A 131 4.18 -5.98 10.53
N VAL A 132 5.20 -5.67 9.75
CA VAL A 132 5.21 -4.53 8.83
C VAL A 132 5.22 -5.08 7.41
N LEU A 133 4.19 -4.74 6.66
CA LEU A 133 4.06 -4.94 5.23
C LEU A 133 4.27 -3.57 4.55
N LEU A 134 5.22 -3.48 3.66
CA LEU A 134 5.34 -2.33 2.77
C LEU A 134 4.31 -2.54 1.65
N ALA A 135 3.10 -2.03 1.86
CA ALA A 135 1.97 -2.33 0.99
C ALA A 135 2.07 -1.65 -0.38
N GLU A 136 2.93 -0.64 -0.49
CA GLU A 136 3.35 -0.08 -1.77
C GLU A 136 4.81 0.35 -1.70
N VAL A 137 5.63 -0.19 -2.62
CA VAL A 137 6.95 0.31 -2.96
C VAL A 137 7.07 0.35 -4.48
N GLY A 138 7.63 1.40 -5.03
CA GLY A 138 7.72 1.56 -6.47
C GLY A 138 8.43 2.85 -6.86
N TRP A 139 8.63 3.00 -8.17
CA TRP A 139 9.21 4.17 -8.81
C TRP A 139 8.61 4.31 -10.21
N PRO A 140 8.15 5.50 -10.65
CA PRO A 140 7.56 5.63 -11.97
C PRO A 140 8.63 5.57 -13.08
N SER A 141 8.26 4.96 -14.21
CA SER A 141 9.15 4.75 -15.35
C SER A 141 9.14 5.91 -16.35
N HIS A 142 8.16 6.82 -16.24
CA HIS A 142 7.99 7.95 -17.14
C HIS A 142 7.19 9.08 -16.47
N GLY A 143 7.29 10.28 -17.04
CA GLY A 143 6.54 11.46 -16.60
C GLY A 143 7.46 12.61 -16.16
N ARG A 144 6.84 13.66 -15.62
CA ARG A 144 7.58 14.85 -15.21
C ARG A 144 8.26 14.62 -13.86
N ALA A 145 9.54 14.94 -13.78
CA ALA A 145 10.29 14.88 -12.53
C ALA A 145 9.61 15.66 -11.38
N GLN A 146 9.66 15.09 -10.18
CA GLN A 146 9.18 15.71 -8.94
C GLN A 146 10.39 16.20 -8.15
N GLY A 147 10.66 17.52 -8.19
CA GLY A 147 11.87 18.06 -7.59
C GLY A 147 13.12 17.47 -8.25
N GLN A 148 13.92 16.72 -7.49
CA GLN A 148 15.10 16.01 -7.97
C GLN A 148 14.84 14.52 -8.27
N ALA A 149 13.62 14.03 -8.06
CA ALA A 149 13.22 12.66 -8.40
C ALA A 149 12.89 12.56 -9.89
N GLU A 150 13.70 11.84 -10.65
CA GLU A 150 13.50 11.63 -12.08
C GLU A 150 12.66 10.37 -12.33
N ALA A 151 11.64 10.49 -13.17
CA ALA A 151 10.77 9.38 -13.59
C ALA A 151 11.27 8.82 -14.92
N THR A 152 12.15 7.83 -14.87
CA THR A 152 12.67 7.14 -16.05
C THR A 152 12.70 5.62 -15.85
N SER A 153 12.59 4.87 -16.93
CA SER A 153 12.71 3.39 -16.87
C SER A 153 14.05 2.93 -16.29
N ALA A 154 15.13 3.69 -16.51
CA ALA A 154 16.44 3.39 -15.96
C ALA A 154 16.45 3.54 -14.42
N GLU A 155 15.86 4.62 -13.91
CA GLU A 155 15.75 4.88 -12.48
C GLU A 155 14.83 3.85 -11.81
N GLN A 156 13.67 3.55 -12.41
CA GLN A 156 12.78 2.49 -11.93
C GLN A 156 13.52 1.15 -11.80
N ALA A 157 14.22 0.74 -12.86
CA ALA A 157 14.95 -0.52 -12.87
C ALA A 157 16.08 -0.55 -11.84
N THR A 158 16.83 0.54 -11.69
CA THR A 158 17.90 0.68 -10.69
C THR A 158 17.34 0.63 -9.27
N TYR A 159 16.27 1.38 -9.01
CA TYR A 159 15.59 1.40 -7.71
C TYR A 159 15.11 -0.01 -7.31
N LEU A 160 14.30 -0.66 -8.15
CA LEU A 160 13.74 -1.97 -7.82
C LEU A 160 14.81 -3.05 -7.69
N ARG A 161 15.78 -3.14 -8.62
CA ARG A 161 16.85 -4.13 -8.57
C ARG A 161 17.74 -3.98 -7.33
N THR A 162 17.87 -2.76 -6.81
CA THR A 162 18.68 -2.49 -5.62
C THR A 162 17.88 -2.65 -4.34
N LEU A 163 16.61 -2.22 -4.32
CA LEU A 163 15.77 -2.23 -3.14
C LEU A 163 15.30 -3.63 -2.75
N LEU A 164 14.74 -4.40 -3.72
CA LEU A 164 14.04 -5.65 -3.38
C LEU A 164 14.94 -6.70 -2.71
N PRO A 165 16.19 -6.93 -3.15
CA PRO A 165 17.10 -7.82 -2.42
C PRO A 165 17.39 -7.36 -0.98
N LYS A 166 17.47 -6.06 -0.74
CA LYS A 166 17.71 -5.50 0.60
C LYS A 166 16.49 -5.67 1.50
N LEU A 167 15.28 -5.46 0.99
CA LEU A 167 14.05 -5.72 1.73
C LEU A 167 13.92 -7.20 2.10
N ASN A 168 14.17 -8.09 1.15
CA ASN A 168 14.18 -9.54 1.38
C ASN A 168 15.18 -9.93 2.48
N SER A 169 16.42 -9.43 2.39
CA SER A 169 17.47 -9.70 3.37
C SER A 169 17.13 -9.16 4.77
N ALA A 170 16.37 -8.07 4.83
CA ALA A 170 15.90 -7.47 6.09
C ALA A 170 14.59 -8.08 6.61
N GLY A 171 14.02 -9.06 5.90
CA GLY A 171 12.79 -9.76 6.26
C GLY A 171 11.55 -8.87 6.21
N TYR A 172 11.47 -7.96 5.24
CA TYR A 172 10.25 -7.22 4.95
C TYR A 172 9.39 -7.96 3.93
N GLU A 173 8.07 -7.95 4.17
CA GLU A 173 7.07 -8.26 3.16
C GLU A 173 6.76 -6.97 2.41
N TYR A 174 6.51 -7.06 1.10
CA TYR A 174 6.20 -5.89 0.30
C TYR A 174 5.36 -6.23 -0.94
N PHE A 175 4.65 -5.24 -1.44
CA PHE A 175 4.04 -5.23 -2.77
C PHE A 175 4.72 -4.15 -3.62
N VAL A 176 5.05 -4.52 -4.85
CA VAL A 176 5.53 -3.55 -5.83
C VAL A 176 4.33 -2.93 -6.52
N ILE A 177 4.24 -1.62 -6.50
CA ILE A 177 3.28 -0.88 -7.30
C ILE A 177 3.96 -0.51 -8.62
N GLU A 178 3.51 -0.99 -9.78
CA GLU A 178 2.46 -1.97 -9.96
C GLU A 178 2.79 -2.88 -11.15
N ALA A 179 1.96 -3.85 -11.47
CA ALA A 179 2.30 -4.79 -12.55
C ALA A 179 2.29 -4.13 -13.93
N PHE A 180 1.24 -3.36 -14.25
CA PHE A 180 1.02 -2.75 -15.56
C PHE A 180 0.72 -1.26 -15.42
N ASP A 181 1.08 -0.50 -16.43
CA ASP A 181 0.74 0.91 -16.54
C ASP A 181 -0.79 1.13 -16.51
N GLN A 182 -1.23 2.22 -15.88
CA GLN A 182 -2.63 2.52 -15.69
C GLN A 182 -2.97 3.98 -16.13
N PRO A 183 -3.26 4.19 -17.42
CA PRO A 183 -3.42 5.54 -18.00
C PRO A 183 -4.46 6.44 -17.30
N TRP A 184 -5.47 5.86 -16.65
CA TRP A 184 -6.51 6.62 -15.95
C TRP A 184 -6.02 7.31 -14.68
N LYS A 185 -4.90 6.91 -14.09
CA LYS A 185 -4.34 7.51 -12.86
C LYS A 185 -3.77 8.91 -13.06
N THR A 186 -3.61 9.36 -14.29
CA THR A 186 -3.11 10.73 -14.58
C THR A 186 -4.00 11.84 -14.04
N SER A 187 -5.29 11.55 -13.80
CA SER A 187 -6.22 12.51 -13.19
C SER A 187 -5.87 12.82 -11.74
N ASP A 188 -5.33 11.86 -11.01
CA ASP A 188 -5.16 11.94 -9.56
C ASP A 188 -3.69 12.15 -9.16
N GLU A 189 -2.77 11.53 -9.89
CA GLU A 189 -1.33 11.51 -9.59
C GLU A 189 -0.49 12.35 -10.58
N GLY A 190 -1.15 13.09 -11.50
CA GLY A 190 -0.47 13.78 -12.59
C GLY A 190 0.07 12.82 -13.65
N ASP A 191 0.95 13.29 -14.51
CA ASP A 191 1.45 12.53 -15.65
C ASP A 191 2.23 11.26 -15.27
N VAL A 192 2.83 11.20 -14.09
CA VAL A 192 3.54 10.01 -13.59
C VAL A 192 2.59 8.89 -13.17
N GLY A 193 1.35 9.19 -12.82
CA GLY A 193 0.37 8.22 -12.32
C GLY A 193 0.11 7.07 -13.29
N ALA A 194 0.26 7.32 -14.59
CA ALA A 194 0.09 6.29 -15.62
C ALA A 194 1.24 5.27 -15.68
N TYR A 195 2.42 5.55 -15.10
CA TYR A 195 3.67 4.89 -15.46
C TYR A 195 4.38 4.21 -14.27
N TRP A 196 3.65 3.58 -13.39
CA TRP A 196 4.19 2.80 -12.27
C TRP A 196 4.39 1.31 -12.62
N GLY A 197 3.90 0.88 -13.78
CA GLY A 197 4.01 -0.50 -14.24
C GLY A 197 5.46 -0.98 -14.39
N VAL A 198 5.70 -2.24 -13.99
CA VAL A 198 7.01 -2.91 -14.21
C VAL A 198 7.02 -3.75 -15.47
N TYR A 199 5.86 -4.04 -16.03
CA TYR A 199 5.69 -4.69 -17.33
C TYR A 199 5.09 -3.68 -18.31
N ASN A 200 5.84 -3.40 -19.38
CA ASN A 200 5.36 -2.63 -20.52
C ASN A 200 4.83 -3.61 -21.58
N GLU A 201 3.71 -3.26 -22.22
CA GLU A 201 3.23 -3.97 -23.41
C GLU A 201 4.16 -3.75 -24.61
#